data_784c8bec3afe871ba992b346ecc138bd
#
_entry.id   784c8bec3afe871ba992b346ecc138bd
#
_cell.length_a   1.000
_cell.length_b   1.000
_cell.length_c   1.000
_cell.angle_alpha   90.00
_cell.angle_beta   90.00
_cell.angle_gamma   90.00
#
_symmetry.space_group_name_H-M   'P 1'
#
loop_
_entity.id
_entity.type
_entity.pdbx_description
1 polymer ?
#
loop_
_entity_poly.entity_id
_entity_poly.type
_entity_poly.pdbx_seq_one_letter_code
_entity_poly.pdbx_strand_id
1 'polypeptide(L)'
;ELVDNALDAGATRIAVRLIAGGVRSIVIEDDGQGIAAAELPLALRRHATSKIGSLHDLEQVMTMGFRGEALAAIGSIAELSITSRTMDAAHAQRIDGRTGELQPAARAVGTTVEVRELFFSTPARRKFLKSDATELAHCLEAVRRHALARPEVGFEVWHEGRLVEQWRPGDAQQRLRDVLGEAFARDSREVALQLGPLSVHGRAGLPETARARADLQYVYVNGRHVRDRLLAHGVRAAYEDVLHGS
;
A
#
# COMPACT_ATOMS: atom_id res chain seq x y z
N GLU A 1 4.58 -0.10 2.08
CA GLU A 1 5.14 -1.25 2.82
C GLU A 1 4.17 -1.81 3.87
N LEU A 2 3.55 -0.98 4.78
CA LEU A 2 2.61 -1.51 5.79
C LEU A 2 1.34 -2.08 5.17
N VAL A 3 0.80 -1.44 4.13
CA VAL A 3 -0.34 -1.95 3.35
C VAL A 3 0.06 -3.20 2.57
N ASP A 4 1.29 -3.24 2.02
CA ASP A 4 1.82 -4.44 1.35
C ASP A 4 1.87 -5.63 2.32
N ASN A 5 2.31 -5.40 3.56
CA ASN A 5 2.33 -6.44 4.59
C ASN A 5 0.93 -6.97 4.92
N ALA A 6 -0.07 -6.09 5.00
CA ALA A 6 -1.47 -6.47 5.22
C ALA A 6 -2.01 -7.31 4.05
N LEU A 7 -1.72 -6.91 2.81
CA LEU A 7 -2.11 -7.65 1.62
C LEU A 7 -1.43 -9.03 1.55
N ASP A 8 -0.14 -9.10 1.87
CA ASP A 8 0.62 -10.36 1.93
C ASP A 8 0.11 -11.30 3.05
N ALA A 9 -0.47 -10.74 4.12
CA ALA A 9 -1.15 -11.51 5.17
C ALA A 9 -2.54 -12.02 4.76
N GLY A 10 -2.96 -11.79 3.51
CA GLY A 10 -4.25 -12.22 2.99
C GLY A 10 -5.43 -11.40 3.51
N ALA A 11 -5.21 -10.14 3.88
CA ALA A 11 -6.27 -9.26 4.35
C ALA A 11 -7.37 -9.08 3.29
N THR A 12 -8.62 -9.12 3.72
CA THR A 12 -9.79 -8.77 2.93
C THR A 12 -10.28 -7.36 3.20
N ARG A 13 -9.87 -6.77 4.34
CA ARG A 13 -10.16 -5.39 4.73
C ARG A 13 -8.94 -4.76 5.38
N ILE A 14 -8.65 -3.53 4.96
CA ILE A 14 -7.55 -2.73 5.47
C ILE A 14 -8.08 -1.34 5.84
N ALA A 15 -7.90 -0.93 7.10
CA ALA A 15 -8.20 0.41 7.56
C ALA A 15 -6.90 1.17 7.85
N VAL A 16 -6.80 2.37 7.30
CA VAL A 16 -5.69 3.31 7.50
C VAL A 16 -6.20 4.49 8.29
N ARG A 17 -5.64 4.75 9.48
CA ARG A 17 -6.01 5.90 10.31
C ARG A 17 -4.82 6.84 10.44
N LEU A 18 -5.05 8.11 10.16
CA LEU A 18 -4.03 9.14 10.09
C LEU A 18 -4.36 10.31 11.03
N ILE A 19 -3.34 10.82 11.70
CA ILE A 19 -3.40 12.06 12.47
C ILE A 19 -2.28 12.97 11.97
N ALA A 20 -2.57 14.26 11.76
CA ALA A 20 -1.66 15.27 11.20
C ALA A 20 -1.03 14.78 9.87
N GLY A 21 -1.89 14.32 8.94
CA GLY A 21 -1.45 13.79 7.66
C GLY A 21 -0.58 12.53 7.74
N GLY A 22 -0.54 11.84 8.89
CA GLY A 22 0.31 10.67 9.15
C GLY A 22 1.60 11.01 9.91
N VAL A 23 1.92 12.28 10.10
CA VAL A 23 3.14 12.70 10.82
C VAL A 23 3.08 12.34 12.30
N ARG A 24 1.91 12.55 12.92
CA ARG A 24 1.68 12.27 14.34
C ARG A 24 1.30 10.83 14.59
N SER A 25 0.47 10.25 13.73
CA SER A 25 0.09 8.85 13.83
C SER A 25 -0.31 8.27 12.49
N ILE A 26 0.17 7.04 12.23
CA ILE A 26 -0.29 6.15 11.17
C ILE A 26 -0.67 4.84 11.83
N VAL A 27 -1.92 4.41 11.69
CA VAL A 27 -2.38 3.09 12.15
C VAL A 27 -2.89 2.32 10.95
N ILE A 28 -2.35 1.12 10.73
CA ILE A 28 -2.83 0.19 9.72
C ILE A 28 -3.45 -1.00 10.46
N GLU A 29 -4.72 -1.24 10.20
CA GLU A 29 -5.49 -2.37 10.75
C GLU A 29 -5.90 -3.28 9.61
N ASP A 30 -5.61 -4.57 9.71
CA ASP A 30 -6.00 -5.59 8.75
C ASP A 30 -6.70 -6.78 9.42
N ASP A 31 -7.45 -7.55 8.65
CA ASP A 31 -8.11 -8.79 9.05
C ASP A 31 -7.40 -10.04 8.49
N GLY A 32 -6.12 -9.94 8.16
CA GLY A 32 -5.31 -11.03 7.64
C GLY A 32 -5.03 -12.13 8.68
N GLN A 33 -4.15 -13.06 8.34
CA GLN A 33 -3.84 -14.23 9.19
C GLN A 33 -3.24 -13.89 10.56
N GLY A 34 -2.74 -12.68 10.75
CA GLY A 34 -2.04 -12.27 11.97
C GLY A 34 -0.60 -12.78 12.02
N ILE A 35 0.08 -12.41 13.11
CA ILE A 35 1.46 -12.80 13.42
C ILE A 35 1.44 -13.54 14.76
N ALA A 36 2.05 -14.72 14.81
CA ALA A 36 2.13 -15.49 16.05
C ALA A 36 2.96 -14.74 17.11
N ALA A 37 2.62 -14.87 18.38
CA ALA A 37 3.30 -14.19 19.47
C ALA A 37 4.82 -14.42 19.48
N ALA A 38 5.26 -15.63 19.16
CA ALA A 38 6.69 -15.98 19.06
C ALA A 38 7.41 -15.29 17.90
N GLU A 39 6.69 -14.89 16.83
CA GLU A 39 7.23 -14.24 15.64
C GLU A 39 7.24 -12.71 15.73
N LEU A 40 6.46 -12.11 16.63
CA LEU A 40 6.39 -10.66 16.81
C LEU A 40 7.78 -10.01 17.06
N PRO A 41 8.66 -10.56 17.94
CA PRO A 41 10.00 -10.02 18.09
C PRO A 41 10.86 -10.14 16.83
N LEU A 42 10.63 -11.19 16.04
CA LEU A 42 11.34 -11.39 14.78
C LEU A 42 10.92 -10.35 13.72
N ALA A 43 9.63 -10.01 13.66
CA ALA A 43 9.11 -9.01 12.72
C ALA A 43 9.76 -7.61 12.89
N LEU A 44 10.30 -7.31 14.06
CA LEU A 44 11.01 -6.06 14.38
C LEU A 44 12.52 -6.09 14.06
N ARG A 45 13.09 -7.25 13.72
CA ARG A 45 14.51 -7.39 13.42
C ARG A 45 14.80 -7.04 11.97
N ARG A 46 15.99 -6.46 11.73
CA ARG A 46 16.50 -6.25 10.36
C ARG A 46 16.78 -7.59 9.71
N HIS A 47 16.52 -7.66 8.39
CA HIS A 47 16.74 -8.87 7.58
C HIS A 47 15.90 -10.10 8.01
N ALA A 48 14.92 -9.92 8.87
CA ALA A 48 14.00 -10.96 9.23
C ALA A 48 12.81 -10.96 8.26
N THR A 49 12.76 -11.94 7.37
CA THR A 49 11.63 -12.16 6.48
C THR A 49 11.27 -13.63 6.49
N SER A 50 10.01 -13.93 6.71
CA SER A 50 9.45 -15.28 6.50
C SER A 50 9.15 -15.54 5.01
N LYS A 51 9.34 -14.52 4.15
CA LYS A 51 8.88 -14.54 2.74
C LYS A 51 9.94 -15.03 1.76
N ILE A 52 11.20 -15.12 2.16
CA ILE A 52 12.32 -15.57 1.31
C ILE A 52 13.20 -16.50 2.13
N GLY A 53 13.20 -17.80 1.81
CA GLY A 53 14.08 -18.82 2.38
C GLY A 53 15.20 -19.27 1.44
N SER A 54 15.08 -18.98 0.13
CA SER A 54 16.02 -19.45 -0.89
C SER A 54 16.21 -18.41 -2.02
N LEU A 55 17.29 -18.58 -2.81
CA LEU A 55 17.55 -17.81 -4.03
C LEU A 55 16.42 -17.98 -5.06
N HIS A 56 15.81 -19.14 -5.11
CA HIS A 56 14.69 -19.44 -6.00
C HIS A 56 13.44 -18.65 -5.63
N ASP A 57 13.20 -18.42 -4.33
CA ASP A 57 12.11 -17.57 -3.86
C ASP A 57 12.30 -16.11 -4.30
N LEU A 58 13.57 -15.67 -4.42
CA LEU A 58 13.91 -14.32 -4.87
C LEU A 58 13.58 -14.12 -6.37
N GLU A 59 13.72 -15.16 -7.19
CA GLU A 59 13.40 -15.14 -8.62
C GLU A 59 11.88 -15.21 -8.87
N GLN A 60 11.13 -15.81 -7.95
CA GLN A 60 9.68 -15.97 -8.00
C GLN A 60 8.92 -15.08 -7.01
N VAL A 61 9.48 -13.90 -6.66
CA VAL A 61 8.86 -13.00 -5.67
C VAL A 61 7.40 -12.69 -6.02
N MET A 62 6.49 -13.44 -5.43
CA MET A 62 5.04 -13.26 -5.50
C MET A 62 4.53 -12.32 -4.40
N THR A 63 5.35 -12.06 -3.36
CA THR A 63 4.97 -11.22 -2.22
C THR A 63 5.29 -9.74 -2.44
N MET A 64 4.44 -8.85 -1.95
CA MET A 64 4.60 -7.39 -2.09
C MET A 64 5.80 -6.86 -1.28
N GLY A 65 6.15 -7.46 -0.13
CA GLY A 65 7.29 -7.10 0.71
C GLY A 65 8.32 -8.22 0.79
N PHE A 66 9.57 -8.00 0.40
CA PHE A 66 10.61 -9.05 0.38
C PHE A 66 11.89 -8.72 1.17
N ARG A 67 12.08 -7.48 1.61
CA ARG A 67 13.33 -7.04 2.24
C ARG A 67 13.42 -7.30 3.75
N GLY A 68 12.29 -7.54 4.44
CA GLY A 68 12.27 -7.77 5.89
C GLY A 68 12.83 -6.62 6.74
N GLU A 69 12.84 -5.39 6.21
CA GLU A 69 13.50 -4.25 6.83
C GLU A 69 12.54 -3.10 7.18
N ALA A 70 11.32 -3.10 6.61
CA ALA A 70 10.41 -1.96 6.71
C ALA A 70 10.05 -1.62 8.16
N LEU A 71 9.64 -2.61 8.96
CA LEU A 71 9.25 -2.40 10.36
C LEU A 71 10.45 -1.96 11.22
N ALA A 72 11.62 -2.56 11.02
CA ALA A 72 12.84 -2.17 11.70
C ALA A 72 13.29 -0.74 11.32
N ALA A 73 13.19 -0.37 10.04
CA ALA A 73 13.50 0.97 9.57
C ALA A 73 12.53 2.01 10.15
N ILE A 74 11.22 1.72 10.17
CA ILE A 74 10.19 2.58 10.78
C ILE A 74 10.47 2.75 12.27
N GLY A 75 10.70 1.65 13.01
CA GLY A 75 10.98 1.69 14.45
C GLY A 75 12.25 2.47 14.81
N SER A 76 13.19 2.65 13.87
CA SER A 76 14.40 3.47 14.11
C SER A 76 14.11 4.98 14.08
N ILE A 77 12.99 5.42 13.50
CA ILE A 77 12.68 6.84 13.28
C ILE A 77 11.33 7.28 13.87
N ALA A 78 10.56 6.34 14.40
CA ALA A 78 9.24 6.56 14.98
C ALA A 78 9.01 5.61 16.15
N GLU A 79 8.02 5.90 16.97
CA GLU A 79 7.51 4.94 17.95
C GLU A 79 6.63 3.92 17.21
N LEU A 80 7.00 2.65 17.30
CA LEU A 80 6.32 1.55 16.60
C LEU A 80 5.75 0.57 17.62
N SER A 81 4.51 0.15 17.43
CA SER A 81 3.96 -1.01 18.11
C SER A 81 3.16 -1.88 17.15
N ILE A 82 3.12 -3.17 17.42
CA ILE A 82 2.38 -4.15 16.63
C ILE A 82 1.49 -4.93 17.60
N THR A 83 0.19 -4.95 17.32
CA THR A 83 -0.77 -5.80 18.01
C THR A 83 -1.28 -6.83 17.02
N SER A 84 -1.16 -8.11 17.32
CA SER A 84 -1.58 -9.14 16.40
C SER A 84 -2.21 -10.34 17.10
N ARG A 85 -3.08 -11.04 16.39
CA ARG A 85 -3.72 -12.26 16.80
C ARG A 85 -3.89 -13.19 15.59
N THR A 86 -3.43 -14.42 15.71
CA THR A 86 -3.72 -15.49 14.78
C THR A 86 -5.02 -16.19 15.15
N MET A 87 -5.59 -16.96 14.22
CA MET A 87 -6.85 -17.69 14.46
C MET A 87 -6.75 -18.68 15.63
N ASP A 88 -5.58 -19.33 15.78
CA ASP A 88 -5.37 -20.33 16.83
C ASP A 88 -4.99 -19.72 18.19
N ALA A 89 -4.73 -18.43 18.26
CA ALA A 89 -4.37 -17.77 19.50
C ALA A 89 -5.61 -17.39 20.33
N ALA A 90 -5.61 -17.72 21.60
CA ALA A 90 -6.68 -17.34 22.52
C ALA A 90 -6.77 -15.81 22.72
N HIS A 91 -5.62 -15.13 22.72
CA HIS A 91 -5.49 -13.69 22.96
C HIS A 91 -4.56 -13.04 21.95
N ALA A 92 -4.79 -11.76 21.68
CA ALA A 92 -3.82 -10.95 20.96
C ALA A 92 -2.60 -10.65 21.83
N GLN A 93 -1.47 -10.41 21.18
CA GLN A 93 -0.25 -9.88 21.81
C GLN A 93 0.13 -8.56 21.17
N ARG A 94 0.59 -7.63 21.98
CA ARG A 94 1.18 -6.37 21.54
C ARG A 94 2.67 -6.37 21.87
N ILE A 95 3.48 -5.97 20.90
CA ILE A 95 4.90 -5.72 21.10
C ILE A 95 5.19 -4.22 20.96
N ASP A 96 5.97 -3.68 21.89
CA ASP A 96 6.56 -2.34 21.75
C ASP A 96 7.86 -2.44 20.94
N GLY A 97 7.96 -1.67 19.86
CA GLY A 97 9.12 -1.74 18.95
C GLY A 97 10.42 -1.22 19.55
N ARG A 98 10.36 -0.42 20.61
CA ARG A 98 11.53 0.15 21.26
C ARG A 98 12.07 -0.77 22.36
N THR A 99 11.17 -1.30 23.19
CA THR A 99 11.56 -2.15 24.35
C THR A 99 11.60 -3.63 23.98
N GLY A 100 10.87 -4.05 22.94
CA GLY A 100 10.65 -5.46 22.61
C GLY A 100 9.73 -6.18 23.59
N GLU A 101 9.08 -5.45 24.50
CA GLU A 101 8.20 -6.00 25.53
C GLU A 101 6.90 -6.50 24.88
N LEU A 102 6.53 -7.74 25.24
CA LEU A 102 5.28 -8.36 24.84
C LEU A 102 4.26 -8.22 25.96
N GLN A 103 3.05 -7.78 25.60
CA GLN A 103 1.94 -7.61 26.52
C GLN A 103 0.66 -8.22 25.93
N PRO A 104 -0.20 -8.87 26.75
CA PRO A 104 -1.52 -9.28 26.30
C PRO A 104 -2.34 -8.08 25.80
N ALA A 105 -3.11 -8.28 24.75
CA ALA A 105 -3.96 -7.25 24.18
C ALA A 105 -5.30 -7.84 23.72
N ALA A 106 -6.27 -6.97 23.46
CA ALA A 106 -7.56 -7.35 22.91
C ALA A 106 -7.63 -6.95 21.44
N ARG A 107 -7.86 -7.93 20.58
CA ARG A 107 -8.04 -7.74 19.13
C ARG A 107 -8.74 -8.94 18.51
N ALA A 108 -9.48 -8.72 17.42
CA ALA A 108 -9.91 -9.80 16.52
C ALA A 108 -8.68 -10.37 15.77
N VAL A 109 -8.84 -11.44 14.99
CA VAL A 109 -7.78 -11.99 14.12
C VAL A 109 -7.29 -10.92 13.14
N GLY A 110 -5.98 -10.91 12.87
CA GLY A 110 -5.29 -9.97 12.00
C GLY A 110 -4.20 -9.17 12.70
N THR A 111 -3.78 -8.03 12.13
CA THR A 111 -2.69 -7.20 12.68
C THR A 111 -3.06 -5.72 12.71
N THR A 112 -2.62 -5.03 13.77
CA THR A 112 -2.62 -3.57 13.86
C THR A 112 -1.17 -3.12 14.02
N VAL A 113 -0.69 -2.34 13.08
CA VAL A 113 0.60 -1.66 13.17
C VAL A 113 0.36 -0.19 13.46
N GLU A 114 0.90 0.31 14.55
CA GLU A 114 0.81 1.69 14.97
C GLU A 114 2.17 2.36 14.94
N VAL A 115 2.29 3.44 14.19
CA VAL A 115 3.48 4.29 14.06
C VAL A 115 3.12 5.66 14.61
N ARG A 116 3.87 6.15 15.58
CA ARG A 116 3.66 7.46 16.20
C ARG A 116 4.90 8.34 16.08
N GLU A 117 4.68 9.66 16.07
CA GLU A 117 5.73 10.68 16.11
C GLU A 117 6.82 10.44 15.08
N LEU A 118 6.44 10.41 13.80
CA LEU A 118 7.35 10.17 12.69
C LEU A 118 8.53 11.18 12.72
N PHE A 119 9.75 10.67 12.64
CA PHE A 119 11.00 11.43 12.70
C PHE A 119 11.27 12.13 14.04
N PHE A 120 10.68 11.68 15.17
CA PHE A 120 10.94 12.28 16.47
C PHE A 120 12.42 12.24 16.83
N SER A 121 13.13 11.15 16.49
CA SER A 121 14.56 10.95 16.74
C SER A 121 15.47 11.57 15.65
N THR A 122 14.89 12.09 14.57
CA THR A 122 15.64 12.61 13.42
C THR A 122 15.16 14.00 13.01
N PRO A 123 15.45 15.06 13.80
CA PRO A 123 14.94 16.42 13.55
C PRO A 123 15.31 16.98 12.18
N ALA A 124 16.46 16.59 11.64
CA ALA A 124 16.88 16.97 10.29
C ALA A 124 15.90 16.46 9.20
N ARG A 125 15.39 15.25 9.34
CA ARG A 125 14.38 14.69 8.41
C ARG A 125 13.00 15.31 8.63
N ARG A 126 12.64 15.60 9.88
CA ARG A 126 11.36 16.24 10.22
C ARG A 126 11.17 17.57 9.52
N LYS A 127 12.24 18.33 9.25
CA LYS A 127 12.19 19.60 8.51
C LYS A 127 11.77 19.47 7.05
N PHE A 128 11.83 18.29 6.46
CA PHE A 128 11.40 18.04 5.08
C PHE A 128 9.93 17.65 4.95
N LEU A 129 9.24 17.41 6.06
CA LEU A 129 7.80 17.19 6.06
C LEU A 129 7.09 18.45 5.55
N LYS A 130 6.07 18.23 4.76
CA LYS A 130 5.23 19.27 4.19
C LYS A 130 4.08 19.61 5.16
N SER A 131 3.10 20.36 4.70
CA SER A 131 1.88 20.60 5.47
C SER A 131 1.09 19.29 5.64
N ASP A 132 0.32 19.18 6.72
CA ASP A 132 -0.52 18.00 7.01
C ASP A 132 -1.42 17.65 5.82
N ALA A 133 -1.97 18.65 5.12
CA ALA A 133 -2.77 18.43 3.93
C ALA A 133 -1.98 17.79 2.77
N THR A 134 -0.71 18.18 2.60
CA THR A 134 0.16 17.59 1.57
C THR A 134 0.55 16.17 1.94
N GLU A 135 0.91 15.92 3.20
CA GLU A 135 1.25 14.58 3.66
C GLU A 135 0.03 13.64 3.60
N LEU A 136 -1.16 14.13 3.97
CA LEU A 136 -2.41 13.40 3.79
C LEU A 136 -2.64 13.01 2.32
N ALA A 137 -2.43 13.95 1.38
CA ALA A 137 -2.58 13.68 -0.05
C ALA A 137 -1.62 12.59 -0.52
N HIS A 138 -0.38 12.57 -0.01
CA HIS A 138 0.59 11.50 -0.29
C HIS A 138 0.15 10.14 0.28
N CYS A 139 -0.39 10.11 1.50
CA CYS A 139 -0.92 8.90 2.11
C CYS A 139 -2.13 8.36 1.33
N LEU A 140 -3.08 9.23 0.98
CA LEU A 140 -4.25 8.86 0.17
C LEU A 140 -3.83 8.28 -1.18
N GLU A 141 -2.90 8.92 -1.86
CA GLU A 141 -2.39 8.46 -3.14
C GLU A 141 -1.68 7.10 -3.02
N ALA A 142 -0.94 6.86 -1.93
CA ALA A 142 -0.32 5.56 -1.66
C ALA A 142 -1.38 4.46 -1.52
N VAL A 143 -2.45 4.70 -0.74
CA VAL A 143 -3.53 3.72 -0.56
C VAL A 143 -4.32 3.51 -1.84
N ARG A 144 -4.61 4.56 -2.62
CA ARG A 144 -5.29 4.48 -3.93
C ARG A 144 -4.59 3.52 -4.89
N ARG A 145 -3.26 3.54 -4.93
CA ARG A 145 -2.47 2.62 -5.76
C ARG A 145 -2.71 1.17 -5.40
N HIS A 146 -2.74 0.86 -4.11
CA HIS A 146 -3.07 -0.51 -3.66
C HIS A 146 -4.53 -0.86 -3.95
N ALA A 147 -5.45 0.08 -3.71
CA ALA A 147 -6.87 -0.12 -3.98
C ALA A 147 -7.15 -0.43 -5.46
N LEU A 148 -6.48 0.26 -6.39
CA LEU A 148 -6.60 -0.02 -7.84
C LEU A 148 -6.06 -1.41 -8.22
N ALA A 149 -4.98 -1.87 -7.59
CA ALA A 149 -4.37 -3.17 -7.87
C ALA A 149 -5.14 -4.34 -7.25
N ARG A 150 -5.95 -4.10 -6.21
CA ARG A 150 -6.61 -5.13 -5.40
C ARG A 150 -8.11 -4.81 -5.21
N PRO A 151 -8.90 -4.90 -6.30
CA PRO A 151 -10.33 -4.58 -6.25
C PRO A 151 -11.12 -5.46 -5.29
N GLU A 152 -10.67 -6.68 -5.05
CA GLU A 152 -11.28 -7.65 -4.13
C GLU A 152 -11.09 -7.29 -2.64
N VAL A 153 -10.18 -6.36 -2.31
CA VAL A 153 -9.90 -5.93 -0.93
C VAL A 153 -10.64 -4.63 -0.62
N GLY A 154 -11.26 -4.55 0.55
CA GLY A 154 -11.86 -3.32 1.06
C GLY A 154 -10.82 -2.42 1.71
N PHE A 155 -10.86 -1.12 1.40
CA PHE A 155 -9.99 -0.12 2.01
C PHE A 155 -10.80 1.00 2.63
N GLU A 156 -10.38 1.45 3.81
CA GLU A 156 -10.90 2.64 4.48
C GLU A 156 -9.74 3.53 4.88
N VAL A 157 -9.87 4.84 4.63
CA VAL A 157 -8.90 5.82 5.12
C VAL A 157 -9.61 6.83 6.00
N TRP A 158 -9.10 6.97 7.21
CA TRP A 158 -9.60 7.88 8.22
C TRP A 158 -8.55 8.97 8.50
N HIS A 159 -8.98 10.21 8.60
CA HIS A 159 -8.13 11.33 8.99
C HIS A 159 -8.82 12.13 10.08
N GLU A 160 -8.12 12.40 11.19
CA GLU A 160 -8.67 13.10 12.37
C GLU A 160 -10.01 12.49 12.85
N GLY A 161 -10.09 11.14 12.83
CA GLY A 161 -11.30 10.43 13.25
C GLY A 161 -12.46 10.45 12.25
N ARG A 162 -12.29 11.05 11.09
CA ARG A 162 -13.31 11.12 10.03
C ARG A 162 -12.93 10.21 8.87
N LEU A 163 -13.90 9.46 8.34
CA LEU A 163 -13.74 8.69 7.13
C LEU A 163 -13.59 9.64 5.94
N VAL A 164 -12.46 9.56 5.22
CA VAL A 164 -12.16 10.42 4.08
C VAL A 164 -12.20 9.69 2.75
N GLU A 165 -11.89 8.39 2.74
CA GLU A 165 -12.03 7.52 1.57
C GLU A 165 -12.50 6.14 1.99
N GLN A 166 -13.33 5.52 1.17
CA GLN A 166 -13.77 4.13 1.34
C GLN A 166 -13.95 3.47 -0.02
N TRP A 167 -13.29 2.34 -0.21
CA TRP A 167 -13.45 1.48 -1.39
C TRP A 167 -13.85 0.09 -0.95
N ARG A 168 -15.09 -0.29 -1.26
CA ARG A 168 -15.62 -1.61 -0.92
C ARG A 168 -15.05 -2.68 -1.85
N PRO A 169 -14.94 -3.95 -1.41
CA PRO A 169 -14.61 -5.05 -2.30
C PRO A 169 -15.55 -5.08 -3.51
N GLY A 170 -15.01 -5.31 -4.69
CA GLY A 170 -15.78 -5.33 -5.94
C GLY A 170 -14.96 -5.85 -7.11
N ASP A 171 -15.47 -5.67 -8.31
CA ASP A 171 -14.73 -5.97 -9.53
C ASP A 171 -13.79 -4.80 -9.94
N ALA A 172 -12.92 -5.06 -10.91
CA ALA A 172 -11.94 -4.09 -11.38
C ALA A 172 -12.59 -2.84 -12.01
N GLN A 173 -13.74 -3.00 -12.70
CA GLN A 173 -14.43 -1.86 -13.31
C GLN A 173 -15.08 -0.96 -12.27
N GLN A 174 -15.72 -1.55 -11.27
CA GLN A 174 -16.29 -0.79 -10.16
C GLN A 174 -15.19 -0.06 -9.39
N ARG A 175 -14.10 -0.74 -9.04
CA ARG A 175 -12.96 -0.13 -8.36
C ARG A 175 -12.35 1.03 -9.14
N LEU A 176 -12.24 0.89 -10.45
CA LEU A 176 -11.74 1.96 -11.32
C LEU A 176 -12.66 3.19 -11.28
N ARG A 177 -13.99 3.00 -11.32
CA ARG A 177 -14.96 4.09 -11.16
C ARG A 177 -14.84 4.76 -9.80
N ASP A 178 -14.74 3.97 -8.75
CA ASP A 178 -14.68 4.47 -7.37
C ASP A 178 -13.40 5.28 -7.10
N VAL A 179 -12.28 4.92 -7.71
CA VAL A 179 -10.98 5.56 -7.48
C VAL A 179 -10.69 6.69 -8.47
N LEU A 180 -10.97 6.48 -9.77
CA LEU A 180 -10.62 7.42 -10.84
C LEU A 180 -11.81 8.26 -11.31
N GLY A 181 -13.00 7.90 -10.89
CA GLY A 181 -14.25 8.61 -11.20
C GLY A 181 -14.93 8.14 -12.48
N GLU A 182 -16.23 8.41 -12.57
CA GLU A 182 -17.09 8.03 -13.70
C GLU A 182 -16.62 8.64 -15.02
N ALA A 183 -16.06 9.85 -14.99
CA ALA A 183 -15.57 10.52 -16.19
C ALA A 183 -14.46 9.70 -16.85
N PHE A 184 -13.46 9.24 -16.08
CA PHE A 184 -12.40 8.39 -16.63
C PHE A 184 -12.95 7.04 -17.12
N ALA A 185 -13.86 6.42 -16.39
CA ALA A 185 -14.44 5.13 -16.79
C ALA A 185 -15.18 5.23 -18.13
N ARG A 186 -15.92 6.34 -18.36
CA ARG A 186 -16.62 6.61 -19.62
C ARG A 186 -15.65 6.97 -20.75
N ASP A 187 -14.69 7.85 -20.47
CA ASP A 187 -13.81 8.45 -21.47
C ASP A 187 -12.47 7.70 -21.60
N SER A 188 -12.52 6.38 -21.42
CA SER A 188 -11.38 5.47 -21.58
C SER A 188 -11.78 4.22 -22.34
N ARG A 189 -10.80 3.54 -22.93
CA ARG A 189 -10.97 2.27 -23.64
C ARG A 189 -10.15 1.18 -22.98
N GLU A 190 -10.65 -0.03 -23.06
CA GLU A 190 -9.91 -1.20 -22.63
C GLU A 190 -8.73 -1.45 -23.55
N VAL A 191 -7.59 -1.79 -22.94
CA VAL A 191 -6.38 -2.21 -23.62
C VAL A 191 -6.08 -3.63 -23.16
N ALA A 192 -5.96 -4.54 -24.11
CA ALA A 192 -5.55 -5.91 -23.85
C ALA A 192 -4.62 -6.38 -24.98
N LEU A 193 -3.42 -6.84 -24.60
CA LEU A 193 -2.41 -7.35 -25.53
C LEU A 193 -1.70 -8.53 -24.89
N GLN A 194 -1.54 -9.59 -25.67
CA GLN A 194 -0.69 -10.73 -25.33
C GLN A 194 0.45 -10.82 -26.32
N LEU A 195 1.69 -10.81 -25.82
CA LEU A 195 2.89 -10.94 -26.63
C LEU A 195 3.84 -11.97 -26.00
N GLY A 196 3.77 -13.21 -26.47
CA GLY A 196 4.48 -14.33 -25.84
C GLY A 196 4.12 -14.47 -24.38
N PRO A 197 5.09 -14.47 -23.46
CA PRO A 197 4.85 -14.57 -22.03
C PRO A 197 4.34 -13.25 -21.40
N LEU A 198 4.35 -12.14 -22.14
CA LEU A 198 3.94 -10.83 -21.65
C LEU A 198 2.44 -10.62 -21.91
N SER A 199 1.73 -10.19 -20.88
CA SER A 199 0.33 -9.78 -20.96
C SER A 199 0.23 -8.33 -20.49
N VAL A 200 -0.42 -7.48 -21.28
CA VAL A 200 -0.75 -6.10 -20.92
C VAL A 200 -2.24 -5.95 -20.94
N HIS A 201 -2.81 -5.48 -19.85
CA HIS A 201 -4.24 -5.19 -19.75
C HIS A 201 -4.46 -3.94 -18.91
N GLY A 202 -5.54 -3.25 -19.17
CA GLY A 202 -5.89 -2.04 -18.44
C GLY A 202 -6.83 -1.14 -19.22
N ARG A 203 -6.77 0.16 -18.93
CA ARG A 203 -7.58 1.16 -19.62
C ARG A 203 -6.72 2.37 -19.97
N ALA A 204 -6.91 2.88 -21.18
CA ALA A 204 -6.29 4.10 -21.68
C ALA A 204 -7.36 5.17 -21.87
N GLY A 205 -7.13 6.38 -21.35
CA GLY A 205 -8.01 7.54 -21.56
C GLY A 205 -8.05 7.92 -23.04
N LEU A 206 -9.17 8.44 -23.48
CA LEU A 206 -9.27 8.94 -24.85
C LEU A 206 -8.33 10.15 -25.07
N PRO A 207 -7.76 10.34 -26.27
CA PRO A 207 -6.84 11.44 -26.56
C PRO A 207 -7.40 12.81 -26.21
N GLU A 208 -8.70 13.03 -26.41
CA GLU A 208 -9.40 14.29 -26.11
C GLU A 208 -9.42 14.60 -24.61
N THR A 209 -9.23 13.59 -23.76
CA THR A 209 -9.15 13.73 -22.30
C THR A 209 -7.72 13.73 -21.78
N ALA A 210 -6.73 13.70 -22.67
CA ALA A 210 -5.33 13.68 -22.30
C ALA A 210 -4.96 14.91 -21.46
N ARG A 211 -4.19 14.66 -20.40
CA ARG A 211 -3.71 15.70 -19.49
C ARG A 211 -2.19 15.81 -19.59
N ALA A 212 -1.68 17.04 -19.51
CA ALA A 212 -0.24 17.30 -19.54
C ALA A 212 0.53 16.69 -18.34
N ARG A 213 -0.17 16.31 -17.28
CA ARG A 213 0.44 15.74 -16.06
C ARG A 213 0.29 14.23 -16.04
N ALA A 214 1.37 13.54 -15.64
CA ALA A 214 1.41 12.10 -15.46
C ALA A 214 0.85 11.62 -14.11
N ASP A 215 0.14 12.47 -13.38
CA ASP A 215 -0.39 12.20 -12.04
C ASP A 215 -1.53 11.17 -12.01
N LEU A 216 -2.11 10.86 -13.17
CA LEU A 216 -3.13 9.82 -13.36
C LEU A 216 -2.62 8.62 -14.17
N GLN A 217 -1.31 8.40 -14.21
CA GLN A 217 -0.72 7.21 -14.84
C GLN A 217 -0.42 6.17 -13.76
N TYR A 218 -1.19 5.11 -13.76
CA TYR A 218 -1.03 3.97 -12.85
C TYR A 218 -0.55 2.76 -13.64
N VAL A 219 0.70 2.38 -13.44
CA VAL A 219 1.31 1.23 -14.12
C VAL A 219 1.70 0.19 -13.08
N TYR A 220 1.33 -1.05 -13.35
CA TYR A 220 1.59 -2.18 -12.46
C TYR A 220 2.35 -3.28 -13.19
N VAL A 221 3.29 -3.90 -12.51
CA VAL A 221 3.96 -5.12 -12.96
C VAL A 221 3.69 -6.20 -11.93
N ASN A 222 3.02 -7.26 -12.34
CA ASN A 222 2.59 -8.35 -11.46
C ASN A 222 1.88 -7.84 -10.18
N GLY A 223 0.94 -6.89 -10.35
CA GLY A 223 0.17 -6.31 -9.26
C GLY A 223 0.89 -5.24 -8.43
N ARG A 224 2.17 -4.94 -8.71
CA ARG A 224 2.95 -3.88 -8.03
C ARG A 224 2.95 -2.60 -8.81
N HIS A 225 2.60 -1.50 -8.16
CA HIS A 225 2.75 -0.17 -8.76
C HIS A 225 4.22 0.15 -9.02
N VAL A 226 4.53 0.50 -10.26
CA VAL A 226 5.88 0.86 -10.67
C VAL A 226 5.92 2.28 -11.23
N ARG A 227 7.04 2.96 -11.00
CA ARG A 227 7.40 4.23 -11.64
C ARG A 227 8.64 3.98 -12.48
N ASP A 228 8.41 3.55 -13.70
CA ASP A 228 9.49 3.25 -14.65
C ASP A 228 9.49 4.27 -15.79
N ARG A 229 10.68 4.77 -16.15
CA ARG A 229 10.84 5.80 -17.19
C ARG A 229 10.57 5.25 -18.58
N LEU A 230 10.90 3.99 -18.85
CA LEU A 230 10.68 3.37 -20.16
C LEU A 230 9.19 3.13 -20.37
N LEU A 231 8.47 2.62 -19.36
CA LEU A 231 7.02 2.46 -19.43
C LEU A 231 6.31 3.80 -19.59
N ALA A 232 6.71 4.83 -18.84
CA ALA A 232 6.15 6.17 -18.97
C ALA A 232 6.45 6.78 -20.35
N HIS A 233 7.63 6.53 -20.91
CA HIS A 233 7.97 6.96 -22.26
C HIS A 233 7.14 6.22 -23.31
N GLY A 234 7.00 4.90 -23.21
CA GLY A 234 6.19 4.09 -24.11
C GLY A 234 4.73 4.55 -24.15
N VAL A 235 4.12 4.79 -22.98
CA VAL A 235 2.76 5.35 -22.90
C VAL A 235 2.69 6.71 -23.59
N ARG A 236 3.65 7.61 -23.35
CA ARG A 236 3.67 8.94 -23.98
C ARG A 236 3.80 8.82 -25.49
N ALA A 237 4.75 8.03 -26.01
CA ALA A 237 4.96 7.84 -27.43
C ALA A 237 3.68 7.32 -28.13
N ALA A 238 2.99 6.34 -27.51
CA ALA A 238 1.73 5.83 -28.05
C ALA A 238 0.65 6.92 -28.15
N TYR A 239 0.59 7.87 -27.21
CA TYR A 239 -0.34 9.00 -27.30
C TYR A 239 0.11 10.06 -28.30
N GLU A 240 1.41 10.34 -28.44
CA GLU A 240 1.94 11.30 -29.43
C GLU A 240 1.61 10.86 -30.85
N ASP A 241 1.77 9.57 -31.17
CA ASP A 241 1.40 9.03 -32.50
C ASP A 241 -0.09 9.21 -32.81
N VAL A 242 -0.96 9.09 -31.82
CA VAL A 242 -2.41 9.27 -31.98
C VAL A 242 -2.80 10.76 -32.07
N LEU A 243 -2.13 11.63 -31.30
CA LEU A 243 -2.43 13.08 -31.26
C LEU A 243 -1.89 13.83 -32.47
N HIS A 244 -0.82 13.35 -33.10
CA HIS A 244 -0.17 13.98 -34.26
C HIS A 244 -0.46 13.28 -35.58
N GLY A 245 -1.13 12.14 -35.56
CA GLY A 245 -1.48 11.34 -36.74
C GLY A 245 -2.85 11.63 -37.34
N SER A 246 -3.50 12.73 -36.97
CA SER A 246 -4.81 13.18 -37.48
C SER A 246 -4.68 14.47 -38.25
#